data_5ab961b3311b91536d149113e2550251
#
_entry.id   5ab961b3311b91536d149113e2550251
#
_cell.length_a   1.000
_cell.length_b   1.000
_cell.length_c   1.000
_cell.angle_alpha   90.00
_cell.angle_beta   90.00
_cell.angle_gamma   90.00
#
_symmetry.space_group_name_H-M   'P 1'
#
loop_
_entity.id
_entity.type
_entity.pdbx_description
1 polymer ?
#
loop_
_entity_poly.entity_id
_entity_poly.type
_entity_poly.pdbx_seq_one_letter_code
_entity_poly.pdbx_strand_id
1 'polypeptide(L)'
;MQGLVREACARILGEPVTLTGASRTDAGVHALRQVASFATGSSLDPPKLARGLNALLPGAVRVLDARVAPAGFDARRSALGKRYLYLIDRGSVAHPLLRRVSWHPRFTLDVDAMRSALAWLRGKHDFSAFCASPGRGRTPTCTVRSARLISRDDRVAVVLSADSFLHHMVRNIVGSLVEVGRGARPSSWMSELLAGRDRTRSGPTAPPQGLVLLRVLYGEGGRG
;
A
#
# COMPACT_ATOMS: atom_id res chain seq x y z
N MET A 1 2.91 -11.92 9.57
CA MET A 1 3.01 -12.26 8.14
C MET A 1 4.45 -12.62 7.74
N GLN A 2 5.41 -11.69 7.79
CA GLN A 2 6.82 -11.97 7.42
C GLN A 2 7.42 -13.17 8.19
N GLY A 3 7.15 -13.31 9.50
CA GLY A 3 7.59 -14.43 10.31
C GLY A 3 7.07 -15.77 9.79
N LEU A 4 5.77 -15.87 9.50
CA LEU A 4 5.15 -17.09 8.96
C LEU A 4 5.82 -17.55 7.65
N VAL A 5 6.06 -16.62 6.73
CA VAL A 5 6.71 -16.94 5.45
C VAL A 5 8.16 -17.37 5.68
N ARG A 6 8.91 -16.68 6.56
CA ARG A 6 10.28 -17.02 6.90
C ARG A 6 10.38 -18.44 7.50
N GLU A 7 9.51 -18.76 8.44
CA GLU A 7 9.48 -20.09 9.08
C GLU A 7 9.12 -21.18 8.07
N ALA A 8 8.14 -20.95 7.20
CA ALA A 8 7.79 -21.89 6.14
C ALA A 8 8.95 -22.10 5.14
N CYS A 9 9.65 -21.01 4.74
CA CYS A 9 10.84 -21.11 3.90
C CYS A 9 11.92 -21.95 4.58
N ALA A 10 12.26 -21.64 5.83
CA ALA A 10 13.31 -22.36 6.56
C ALA A 10 12.99 -23.86 6.68
N ARG A 11 11.72 -24.20 6.93
CA ARG A 11 11.28 -25.60 7.02
C ARG A 11 11.40 -26.36 5.69
N ILE A 12 11.10 -25.71 4.55
CA ILE A 12 11.16 -26.37 3.24
C ILE A 12 12.61 -26.49 2.75
N LEU A 13 13.41 -25.43 2.97
CA LEU A 13 14.78 -25.36 2.46
C LEU A 13 15.80 -26.05 3.35
N GLY A 14 15.44 -26.40 4.59
CA GLY A 14 16.33 -26.98 5.56
C GLY A 14 17.40 -26.06 6.15
N GLU A 15 17.25 -24.74 5.90
CA GLU A 15 18.19 -23.71 6.32
C GLU A 15 17.47 -22.42 6.78
N PRO A 16 18.05 -21.63 7.69
CA PRO A 16 17.49 -20.34 8.09
C PRO A 16 17.58 -19.33 6.92
N VAL A 17 16.51 -18.57 6.68
CA VAL A 17 16.50 -17.54 5.65
C VAL A 17 16.27 -16.15 6.24
N THR A 18 16.94 -15.15 5.65
CA THR A 18 16.69 -13.73 5.96
C THR A 18 15.78 -13.13 4.89
N LEU A 19 14.48 -12.97 5.21
CA LEU A 19 13.47 -12.51 4.29
C LEU A 19 13.39 -10.99 4.28
N THR A 20 13.59 -10.36 3.11
CA THR A 20 13.40 -8.93 2.88
C THR A 20 12.11 -8.69 2.10
N GLY A 21 11.12 -8.03 2.71
CA GLY A 21 9.89 -7.62 2.04
C GLY A 21 10.01 -6.24 1.38
N ALA A 22 9.44 -6.05 0.20
CA ALA A 22 9.48 -4.79 -0.54
C ALA A 22 8.77 -3.64 0.20
N SER A 23 7.72 -3.95 0.95
CA SER A 23 6.97 -2.97 1.73
C SER A 23 6.54 -3.55 3.06
N ARG A 24 6.56 -2.72 4.11
CA ARG A 24 5.83 -3.03 5.33
C ARG A 24 4.37 -2.68 5.10
N THR A 25 3.48 -3.50 5.62
CA THR A 25 2.04 -3.26 5.69
C THR A 25 1.62 -3.29 7.16
N ASP A 26 0.83 -2.31 7.58
CA ASP A 26 0.31 -2.26 8.95
C ASP A 26 -0.66 -3.44 9.19
N ALA A 27 -0.96 -3.73 10.43
CA ALA A 27 -2.00 -4.69 10.77
C ALA A 27 -3.34 -4.28 10.14
N GLY A 28 -4.01 -5.23 9.49
CA GLY A 28 -5.26 -5.00 8.76
C GLY A 28 -5.12 -4.45 7.34
N VAL A 29 -3.92 -4.10 6.89
CA VAL A 29 -3.64 -3.71 5.49
C VAL A 29 -3.44 -4.95 4.63
N HIS A 30 -4.03 -4.96 3.44
CA HIS A 30 -3.95 -6.06 2.48
C HIS A 30 -2.84 -5.87 1.45
N ALA A 31 -2.44 -6.96 0.79
CA ALA A 31 -1.54 -6.93 -0.35
C ALA A 31 -1.96 -7.99 -1.38
N LEU A 32 -2.15 -7.58 -2.63
CA LEU A 32 -2.38 -8.51 -3.74
C LEU A 32 -1.06 -9.01 -4.33
N ARG A 33 -0.03 -8.16 -4.39
CA ARG A 33 1.27 -8.49 -4.96
C ARG A 33 2.40 -7.89 -4.12
N GLN A 34 2.56 -8.40 -2.90
CA GLN A 34 3.77 -8.17 -2.10
C GLN A 34 4.92 -8.98 -2.70
N VAL A 35 6.12 -8.43 -2.64
CA VAL A 35 7.33 -9.12 -3.09
C VAL A 35 8.27 -9.27 -1.91
N ALA A 36 8.92 -10.43 -1.82
CA ALA A 36 9.97 -10.69 -0.87
C ALA A 36 11.16 -11.36 -1.56
N SER A 37 12.36 -11.10 -1.09
CA SER A 37 13.60 -11.74 -1.54
C SER A 37 14.37 -12.32 -0.37
N PHE A 38 15.11 -13.38 -0.62
CA PHE A 38 16.08 -13.97 0.30
C PHE A 38 17.15 -14.73 -0.50
N ALA A 39 18.30 -14.94 0.09
CA ALA A 39 19.34 -15.81 -0.45
C ALA A 39 19.19 -17.22 0.13
N THR A 40 19.50 -18.25 -0.65
CA THR A 40 19.49 -19.65 -0.27
C THR A 40 20.56 -20.41 -1.00
N GLY A 41 21.16 -21.41 -0.35
CA GLY A 41 22.05 -22.40 -0.97
C GLY A 41 21.30 -23.59 -1.59
N SER A 42 19.99 -23.67 -1.41
CA SER A 42 19.18 -24.79 -1.90
C SER A 42 19.01 -24.74 -3.41
N SER A 43 19.13 -25.88 -4.06
CA SER A 43 18.82 -26.08 -5.48
C SER A 43 17.35 -26.40 -5.76
N LEU A 44 16.46 -26.25 -4.78
CA LEU A 44 15.04 -26.52 -4.93
C LEU A 44 14.44 -25.63 -6.01
N ASP A 45 13.76 -26.23 -6.96
CA ASP A 45 13.05 -25.53 -8.05
C ASP A 45 12.03 -24.52 -7.50
N PRO A 46 12.08 -23.23 -7.92
CA PRO A 46 11.21 -22.19 -7.39
C PRO A 46 9.70 -22.51 -7.46
N PRO A 47 9.13 -23.05 -8.54
CA PRO A 47 7.75 -23.53 -8.57
C PRO A 47 7.44 -24.58 -7.50
N LYS A 48 8.37 -25.50 -7.18
CA LYS A 48 8.19 -26.46 -6.09
C LYS A 48 8.17 -25.77 -4.74
N LEU A 49 9.05 -24.78 -4.55
CA LEU A 49 9.05 -23.95 -3.34
C LEU A 49 7.71 -23.22 -3.16
N ALA A 50 7.19 -22.59 -4.20
CA ALA A 50 5.89 -21.89 -4.13
C ALA A 50 4.74 -22.83 -3.74
N ARG A 51 4.70 -24.05 -4.29
CA ARG A 51 3.72 -25.07 -3.92
C ARG A 51 3.87 -25.50 -2.45
N GLY A 52 5.10 -25.79 -2.01
CA GLY A 52 5.39 -26.17 -0.63
C GLY A 52 5.00 -25.07 0.36
N LEU A 53 5.32 -23.81 0.06
CA LEU A 53 4.90 -22.66 0.88
C LEU A 53 3.38 -22.57 0.99
N ASN A 54 2.65 -22.76 -0.10
CA ASN A 54 1.20 -22.70 -0.09
C ASN A 54 0.55 -23.87 0.66
N ALA A 55 1.23 -24.99 0.81
CA ALA A 55 0.78 -26.11 1.65
C ALA A 55 0.97 -25.83 3.16
N LEU A 56 1.98 -25.05 3.54
CA LEU A 56 2.28 -24.75 4.94
C LEU A 56 1.63 -23.45 5.45
N LEU A 57 1.40 -22.48 4.56
CA LEU A 57 0.91 -21.16 4.94
C LEU A 57 -0.62 -21.17 5.18
N PRO A 58 -1.11 -20.38 6.17
CA PRO A 58 -2.53 -20.27 6.43
C PRO A 58 -3.26 -19.65 5.23
N GLY A 59 -4.58 -19.90 5.10
CA GLY A 59 -5.41 -19.45 3.98
C GLY A 59 -5.36 -17.95 3.66
N ALA A 60 -4.99 -17.13 4.63
CA ALA A 60 -4.82 -15.69 4.47
C ALA A 60 -3.52 -15.28 3.74
N VAL A 61 -2.61 -16.22 3.49
CA VAL A 61 -1.32 -15.97 2.81
C VAL A 61 -1.16 -16.94 1.66
N ARG A 62 -0.94 -16.41 0.46
CA ARG A 62 -0.68 -17.22 -0.74
C ARG A 62 0.52 -16.67 -1.49
N VAL A 63 1.42 -17.57 -1.88
CA VAL A 63 2.53 -17.32 -2.77
C VAL A 63 2.03 -17.53 -4.19
N LEU A 64 2.01 -16.46 -4.97
CA LEU A 64 1.53 -16.48 -6.36
C LEU A 64 2.59 -17.05 -7.31
N ASP A 65 3.85 -16.71 -7.04
CA ASP A 65 4.99 -17.06 -7.87
C ASP A 65 6.28 -17.09 -7.03
N ALA A 66 7.24 -17.90 -7.45
CA ALA A 66 8.61 -17.86 -6.98
C ALA A 66 9.55 -18.05 -8.17
N ARG A 67 10.67 -17.32 -8.17
CA ARG A 67 11.65 -17.37 -9.25
C ARG A 67 13.05 -17.01 -8.74
N VAL A 68 14.05 -17.43 -9.46
CA VAL A 68 15.41 -16.96 -9.26
C VAL A 68 15.47 -15.48 -9.70
N ALA A 69 16.03 -14.63 -8.87
CA ALA A 69 16.22 -13.22 -9.15
C ALA A 69 17.64 -12.97 -9.68
N PRO A 70 17.85 -11.88 -10.45
CA PRO A 70 19.20 -11.45 -10.83
C PRO A 70 20.10 -11.23 -9.61
N ALA A 71 21.40 -11.42 -9.78
CA ALA A 71 22.37 -11.16 -8.73
C ALA A 71 22.24 -9.73 -8.17
N GLY A 72 22.30 -9.59 -6.87
CA GLY A 72 22.14 -8.30 -6.17
C GLY A 72 20.72 -7.78 -6.04
N PHE A 73 19.71 -8.52 -6.50
CA PHE A 73 18.32 -8.12 -6.33
C PHE A 73 17.91 -8.11 -4.85
N ASP A 74 17.33 -7.01 -4.42
CA ASP A 74 16.70 -6.85 -3.11
C ASP A 74 15.28 -6.33 -3.30
N ALA A 75 14.29 -7.04 -2.76
CA ALA A 75 12.87 -6.69 -2.96
C ALA A 75 12.52 -5.25 -2.56
N ARG A 76 13.23 -4.66 -1.60
CA ARG A 76 13.01 -3.29 -1.14
C ARG A 76 13.82 -2.28 -1.92
N ARG A 77 15.13 -2.53 -2.10
CA ARG A 77 16.08 -1.56 -2.69
C ARG A 77 15.92 -1.48 -4.19
N SER A 78 15.65 -2.59 -4.85
CA SER A 78 15.43 -2.65 -6.31
C SER A 78 14.06 -2.12 -6.74
N ALA A 79 13.15 -1.80 -5.80
CA ALA A 79 11.83 -1.30 -6.13
C ALA A 79 11.90 0.14 -6.63
N LEU A 80 11.36 0.40 -7.83
CA LEU A 80 11.23 1.72 -8.45
C LEU A 80 9.99 2.48 -7.99
N GLY A 81 9.07 1.80 -7.34
CA GLY A 81 7.84 2.39 -6.83
C GLY A 81 6.82 1.36 -6.39
N LYS A 82 5.69 1.85 -5.95
CA LYS A 82 4.56 1.03 -5.48
C LYS A 82 3.25 1.63 -5.95
N ARG A 83 2.24 0.77 -6.06
CA ARG A 83 0.87 1.18 -6.32
C ARG A 83 -0.04 0.65 -5.23
N TYR A 84 -0.81 1.57 -4.66
CA TYR A 84 -1.81 1.28 -3.64
C TYR A 84 -3.21 1.62 -4.15
N LEU A 85 -4.17 0.88 -3.65
CA LEU A 85 -5.59 1.17 -3.77
C LEU A 85 -6.17 1.31 -2.36
N TYR A 86 -7.04 2.28 -2.17
CA TYR A 86 -7.88 2.37 -0.99
C TYR A 86 -9.34 2.33 -1.41
N LEU A 87 -10.10 1.35 -0.89
CA LEU A 87 -11.51 1.17 -1.23
C LEU A 87 -12.40 1.80 -0.16
N ILE A 88 -13.34 2.64 -0.61
CA ILE A 88 -14.39 3.25 0.20
C ILE A 88 -15.74 2.70 -0.30
N ASP A 89 -16.54 2.20 0.61
CA ASP A 89 -17.94 1.81 0.41
C ASP A 89 -18.81 2.97 0.90
N ARG A 90 -19.51 3.66 0.00
CA ARG A 90 -20.34 4.84 0.28
C ARG A 90 -21.84 4.55 0.20
N GLY A 91 -22.22 3.28 0.17
CA GLY A 91 -23.63 2.87 0.22
C GLY A 91 -24.32 3.39 1.47
N SER A 92 -25.63 3.52 1.42
CA SER A 92 -26.45 3.91 2.59
C SER A 92 -26.31 2.90 3.73
N VAL A 93 -26.06 1.63 3.38
CA VAL A 93 -25.78 0.53 4.30
C VAL A 93 -24.46 -0.12 3.92
N ALA A 94 -23.62 -0.41 4.92
CA ALA A 94 -22.33 -1.09 4.71
C ALA A 94 -22.52 -2.45 4.03
N HIS A 95 -21.79 -2.70 2.94
CA HIS A 95 -21.89 -3.97 2.23
C HIS A 95 -21.19 -5.09 3.01
N PRO A 96 -21.90 -6.17 3.45
CA PRO A 96 -21.35 -7.18 4.36
C PRO A 96 -20.07 -7.85 3.83
N LEU A 97 -20.00 -8.15 2.52
CA LEU A 97 -18.84 -8.79 1.91
C LEU A 97 -17.61 -7.87 1.82
N LEU A 98 -17.81 -6.54 1.83
CA LEU A 98 -16.73 -5.56 1.73
C LEU A 98 -16.18 -5.12 3.10
N ARG A 99 -16.81 -5.48 4.21
CA ARG A 99 -16.44 -5.02 5.56
C ARG A 99 -14.98 -5.22 5.95
N ARG A 100 -14.31 -6.22 5.36
CA ARG A 100 -12.89 -6.53 5.63
C ARG A 100 -11.93 -5.92 4.63
N VAL A 101 -12.43 -5.31 3.54
CA VAL A 101 -11.60 -4.80 2.43
C VAL A 101 -11.97 -3.38 2.00
N SER A 102 -12.88 -2.72 2.73
CA SER A 102 -13.27 -1.34 2.48
C SER A 102 -13.48 -0.56 3.78
N TRP A 103 -13.48 0.75 3.66
CA TRP A 103 -13.99 1.66 4.68
C TRP A 103 -15.38 2.14 4.30
N HIS A 104 -16.34 1.99 5.20
CA HIS A 104 -17.68 2.57 5.07
C HIS A 104 -17.77 3.81 5.97
N PRO A 105 -17.51 5.02 5.45
CA PRO A 105 -17.75 6.26 6.18
C PRO A 105 -19.26 6.50 6.24
N ARG A 106 -19.75 6.94 7.40
CA ARG A 106 -21.18 7.22 7.59
C ARG A 106 -21.57 8.63 7.10
N PHE A 107 -20.97 9.07 6.00
CA PHE A 107 -21.20 10.39 5.40
C PHE A 107 -21.47 10.25 3.92
N THR A 108 -22.30 11.12 3.39
CA THR A 108 -22.37 11.36 1.95
C THR A 108 -21.05 12.00 1.50
N LEU A 109 -20.51 11.53 0.39
CA LEU A 109 -19.23 12.02 -0.14
C LEU A 109 -19.41 12.66 -1.51
N ASP A 110 -18.99 13.90 -1.64
CA ASP A 110 -18.81 14.58 -2.92
C ASP A 110 -17.52 14.05 -3.59
N VAL A 111 -17.73 13.18 -4.57
CA VAL A 111 -16.66 12.50 -5.31
C VAL A 111 -15.87 13.47 -6.18
N ASP A 112 -16.51 14.53 -6.69
CA ASP A 112 -15.84 15.49 -7.57
C ASP A 112 -14.97 16.45 -6.78
N ALA A 113 -15.43 16.88 -5.60
CA ALA A 113 -14.58 17.61 -4.66
C ALA A 113 -13.36 16.77 -4.23
N MET A 114 -13.54 15.48 -3.93
CA MET A 114 -12.44 14.57 -3.62
C MET A 114 -11.47 14.40 -4.80
N ARG A 115 -11.97 14.33 -6.03
CA ARG A 115 -11.15 14.20 -7.24
C ARG A 115 -10.31 15.46 -7.47
N SER A 116 -10.90 16.62 -7.30
CA SER A 116 -10.22 17.92 -7.38
C SER A 116 -9.12 18.04 -6.32
N ALA A 117 -9.41 17.65 -5.09
CA ALA A 117 -8.45 17.61 -3.98
C ALA A 117 -7.29 16.64 -4.24
N LEU A 118 -7.58 15.46 -4.79
CA LEU A 118 -6.58 14.43 -5.09
C LEU A 118 -5.56 14.88 -6.16
N ALA A 119 -5.97 15.76 -7.07
CA ALA A 119 -5.11 16.26 -8.15
C ALA A 119 -3.88 17.02 -7.63
N TRP A 120 -3.98 17.71 -6.49
CA TRP A 120 -2.87 18.43 -5.86
C TRP A 120 -1.70 17.56 -5.44
N LEU A 121 -1.93 16.26 -5.25
CA LEU A 121 -0.87 15.34 -4.78
C LEU A 121 0.07 14.88 -5.89
N ARG A 122 -0.22 15.15 -7.17
CA ARG A 122 0.63 14.70 -8.28
C ARG A 122 1.91 15.53 -8.34
N GLY A 123 3.04 14.84 -8.58
CA GLY A 123 4.35 15.48 -8.62
C GLY A 123 5.22 15.14 -7.42
N LYS A 124 6.32 15.86 -7.31
CA LYS A 124 7.29 15.73 -6.23
C LYS A 124 6.96 16.73 -5.13
N HIS A 125 6.61 16.24 -3.94
CA HIS A 125 6.25 17.06 -2.80
C HIS A 125 6.87 16.50 -1.51
N ASP A 126 6.94 17.37 -0.50
CA ASP A 126 7.13 16.97 0.89
C ASP A 126 5.79 16.50 1.47
N PHE A 127 5.71 15.22 1.83
CA PHE A 127 4.51 14.59 2.37
C PHE A 127 4.52 14.51 3.91
N SER A 128 5.27 15.36 4.61
CA SER A 128 5.31 15.38 6.09
C SER A 128 3.92 15.47 6.71
N ALA A 129 3.02 16.29 6.14
CA ALA A 129 1.64 16.42 6.60
C ALA A 129 0.85 15.09 6.55
N PHE A 130 1.30 14.12 5.79
CA PHE A 130 0.66 12.81 5.67
C PHE A 130 1.49 11.68 6.29
N CYS A 131 2.58 12.00 7.00
CA CYS A 131 3.48 11.02 7.63
C CYS A 131 3.17 10.88 9.12
N ALA A 132 2.79 9.68 9.59
CA ALA A 132 2.51 9.45 11.00
C ALA A 132 3.79 9.40 11.86
N SER A 133 4.90 8.94 11.29
CA SER A 133 6.19 8.88 11.97
C SER A 133 7.31 8.94 10.93
N PRO A 134 8.11 10.01 10.91
CA PRO A 134 9.26 10.09 10.02
C PRO A 134 10.28 9.00 10.43
N GLY A 135 10.66 8.16 9.47
CA GLY A 135 11.76 7.21 9.67
C GLY A 135 13.08 7.94 9.88
N ARG A 136 13.96 7.44 10.75
CA ARG A 136 15.30 8.03 10.96
C ARG A 136 16.04 8.12 9.62
N GLY A 137 16.53 9.32 9.29
CA GLY A 137 17.34 9.59 8.10
C GLY A 137 16.60 9.50 6.76
N ARG A 138 15.26 9.44 6.75
CA ARG A 138 14.46 9.42 5.53
C ARG A 138 13.89 10.81 5.24
N THR A 139 14.12 11.31 4.03
CA THR A 139 13.47 12.53 3.57
C THR A 139 11.98 12.28 3.39
N PRO A 140 11.11 13.21 3.78
CA PRO A 140 9.66 13.09 3.60
C PRO A 140 9.22 13.34 2.16
N THR A 141 10.15 13.57 1.25
CA THR A 141 9.87 13.87 -0.15
C THR A 141 9.61 12.59 -0.93
N CYS A 142 8.47 12.55 -1.62
CA CYS A 142 8.07 11.46 -2.53
C CYS A 142 7.58 12.05 -3.85
N THR A 143 7.62 11.23 -4.91
CA THR A 143 7.07 11.60 -6.22
C THR A 143 5.83 10.76 -6.52
N VAL A 144 4.66 11.36 -6.43
CA VAL A 144 3.40 10.73 -6.82
C VAL A 144 3.26 10.82 -8.34
N ARG A 145 3.47 9.70 -9.02
CA ARG A 145 3.40 9.59 -10.49
C ARG A 145 1.96 9.57 -11.00
N SER A 146 1.06 9.00 -10.22
CA SER A 146 -0.36 8.91 -10.57
C SER A 146 -1.22 8.94 -9.31
N ALA A 147 -2.25 9.77 -9.35
CA ALA A 147 -3.31 9.83 -8.34
C ALA A 147 -4.64 9.81 -9.10
N ARG A 148 -5.46 8.79 -8.86
CA ARG A 148 -6.73 8.60 -9.55
C ARG A 148 -7.82 8.25 -8.56
N LEU A 149 -9.02 8.80 -8.79
CA LEU A 149 -10.23 8.44 -8.08
C LEU A 149 -11.20 7.84 -9.09
N ILE A 150 -11.58 6.58 -8.86
CA ILE A 150 -12.51 5.82 -9.69
C ILE A 150 -13.77 5.64 -8.85
N SER A 151 -14.90 6.09 -9.38
CA SER A 151 -16.21 5.90 -8.75
C SER A 151 -17.06 5.00 -9.63
N ARG A 152 -17.63 3.98 -9.04
CA ARG A 152 -18.60 3.09 -9.69
C ARG A 152 -19.65 2.69 -8.66
N ASP A 153 -20.91 2.94 -8.96
CA ASP A 153 -22.03 2.69 -8.07
C ASP A 153 -21.74 3.32 -6.68
N ASP A 154 -21.93 2.57 -5.61
CA ASP A 154 -21.65 2.99 -4.24
C ASP A 154 -20.18 2.82 -3.80
N ARG A 155 -19.24 2.68 -4.74
CA ARG A 155 -17.84 2.42 -4.42
C ARG A 155 -16.93 3.49 -4.98
N VAL A 156 -15.96 3.88 -4.19
CA VAL A 156 -14.89 4.79 -4.59
C VAL A 156 -13.55 4.11 -4.32
N ALA A 157 -12.70 4.05 -5.35
CA ALA A 157 -11.34 3.59 -5.24
C ALA A 157 -10.38 4.76 -5.44
N VAL A 158 -9.55 5.05 -4.43
CA VAL A 158 -8.43 5.98 -4.54
C VAL A 158 -7.18 5.16 -4.89
N VAL A 159 -6.59 5.41 -6.06
CA VAL A 159 -5.39 4.70 -6.54
C VAL A 159 -4.23 5.66 -6.61
N LEU A 160 -3.16 5.34 -5.88
CA LEU A 160 -1.93 6.12 -5.83
C LEU A 160 -0.75 5.27 -6.32
N SER A 161 0.09 5.86 -7.17
CA SER A 161 1.36 5.27 -7.59
C SER A 161 2.47 6.29 -7.35
N ALA A 162 3.50 5.90 -6.59
CA ALA A 162 4.64 6.75 -6.24
C ALA A 162 5.95 5.95 -6.21
N ASP A 163 7.08 6.67 -6.27
CA ASP A 163 8.40 6.08 -6.06
C ASP A 163 8.54 5.49 -4.65
N SER A 164 7.99 6.16 -3.67
CA SER A 164 7.97 5.71 -2.28
C SER A 164 6.73 6.20 -1.55
N PHE A 165 6.44 5.60 -0.39
CA PHE A 165 5.39 6.02 0.51
C PHE A 165 5.93 6.07 1.94
N LEU A 166 5.54 7.11 2.68
CA LEU A 166 5.85 7.27 4.09
C LEU A 166 4.90 6.43 4.95
N HIS A 167 5.22 6.32 6.23
CA HIS A 167 4.38 5.62 7.21
C HIS A 167 2.98 6.24 7.27
N HIS A 168 1.95 5.44 7.07
CA HIS A 168 0.53 5.81 7.01
C HIS A 168 0.14 6.78 5.88
N MET A 169 1.05 7.17 4.99
CA MET A 169 0.83 8.23 3.99
C MET A 169 -0.49 8.07 3.22
N VAL A 170 -0.74 6.92 2.63
CA VAL A 170 -1.97 6.69 1.84
C VAL A 170 -3.22 6.81 2.71
N ARG A 171 -3.19 6.26 3.92
CA ARG A 171 -4.32 6.31 4.86
C ARG A 171 -4.61 7.73 5.33
N ASN A 172 -3.59 8.55 5.58
CA ASN A 172 -3.73 9.95 5.98
C ASN A 172 -4.24 10.80 4.82
N ILE A 173 -3.77 10.55 3.59
CA ILE A 173 -4.31 11.17 2.37
C ILE A 173 -5.79 10.86 2.24
N VAL A 174 -6.19 9.59 2.35
CA VAL A 174 -7.60 9.19 2.20
C VAL A 174 -8.46 9.77 3.30
N GLY A 175 -7.99 9.80 4.55
CA GLY A 175 -8.72 10.45 5.63
C GLY A 175 -8.95 11.94 5.36
N SER A 176 -7.95 12.64 4.84
CA SER A 176 -8.08 14.05 4.44
C SER A 176 -9.01 14.24 3.24
N LEU A 177 -8.98 13.32 2.25
CA LEU A 177 -9.93 13.34 1.13
C LEU A 177 -11.38 13.14 1.58
N VAL A 178 -11.62 12.32 2.58
CA VAL A 178 -12.96 12.12 3.14
C VAL A 178 -13.45 13.39 3.86
N GLU A 179 -12.56 14.14 4.53
CA GLU A 179 -12.90 15.45 5.10
C GLU A 179 -13.35 16.44 4.02
N VAL A 180 -12.69 16.42 2.86
CA VAL A 180 -13.13 17.23 1.68
C VAL A 180 -14.45 16.71 1.14
N GLY A 181 -14.58 15.40 0.94
CA GLY A 181 -15.79 14.79 0.36
C GLY A 181 -17.05 15.00 1.19
N ARG A 182 -16.94 15.05 2.53
CA ARG A 182 -18.07 15.36 3.40
C ARG A 182 -18.36 16.87 3.55
N GLY A 183 -17.64 17.73 2.82
CA GLY A 183 -17.82 19.18 2.85
C GLY A 183 -17.21 19.90 4.05
N ALA A 184 -16.45 19.20 4.90
CA ALA A 184 -15.81 19.82 6.08
C ALA A 184 -14.60 20.69 5.72
N ARG A 185 -14.01 20.50 4.56
CA ARG A 185 -12.85 21.22 4.04
C ARG A 185 -12.98 21.46 2.53
N PRO A 186 -12.48 22.58 2.01
CA PRO A 186 -12.45 22.81 0.56
C PRO A 186 -11.40 21.92 -0.12
N SER A 187 -11.51 21.72 -1.43
CA SER A 187 -10.53 20.90 -2.18
C SER A 187 -9.11 21.49 -2.17
N SER A 188 -8.97 22.82 -2.04
CA SER A 188 -7.67 23.53 -1.89
C SER A 188 -6.93 23.16 -0.62
N TRP A 189 -7.63 22.66 0.39
CA TRP A 189 -7.00 22.27 1.67
C TRP A 189 -5.88 21.23 1.51
N MET A 190 -5.96 20.37 0.49
CA MET A 190 -4.87 19.41 0.22
C MET A 190 -3.57 20.11 -0.19
N SER A 191 -3.63 21.22 -0.94
CA SER A 191 -2.44 22.03 -1.27
C SER A 191 -1.89 22.76 -0.04
N GLU A 192 -2.76 23.24 0.84
CA GLU A 192 -2.37 23.89 2.10
C GLU A 192 -1.67 22.91 3.04
N LEU A 193 -2.13 21.66 3.10
CA LEU A 193 -1.49 20.60 3.88
C LEU A 193 -0.08 20.29 3.36
N LEU A 194 0.10 20.20 2.03
CA LEU A 194 1.42 20.00 1.42
C LEU A 194 2.37 21.16 1.75
N ALA A 195 1.89 22.40 1.64
CA ALA A 195 2.69 23.58 1.96
C ALA A 195 3.02 23.67 3.46
N GLY A 196 2.07 23.35 4.31
CA GLY A 196 2.19 23.46 5.78
C GLY A 196 3.02 22.35 6.43
N ARG A 197 3.17 21.18 5.81
CA ARG A 197 3.98 20.04 6.27
C ARG A 197 3.68 19.55 7.70
N ASP A 198 2.55 19.90 8.23
CA ASP A 198 2.13 19.60 9.60
C ASP A 198 1.09 18.48 9.63
N ARG A 199 1.47 17.32 10.20
CA ARG A 199 0.58 16.15 10.32
C ARG A 199 -0.63 16.43 11.20
N THR A 200 -0.52 17.30 12.19
CA THR A 200 -1.61 17.60 13.13
C THR A 200 -2.78 18.32 12.44
N ARG A 201 -2.51 19.01 11.34
CA ARG A 201 -3.50 19.72 10.54
C ARG A 201 -4.21 18.85 9.51
N SER A 202 -3.70 17.65 9.20
CA SER A 202 -4.33 16.77 8.22
C SER A 202 -5.46 15.93 8.85
N GLY A 203 -6.27 15.31 8.00
CA GLY A 203 -7.41 14.50 8.43
C GLY A 203 -7.03 13.26 9.25
N PRO A 204 -8.02 12.56 9.79
CA PRO A 204 -7.80 11.34 10.57
C PRO A 204 -7.17 10.24 9.70
N THR A 205 -6.44 9.33 10.33
CA THR A 205 -5.90 8.17 9.62
C THR A 205 -7.04 7.22 9.23
N ALA A 206 -7.27 7.04 7.93
CA ALA A 206 -8.30 6.12 7.44
C ALA A 206 -8.05 4.68 7.94
N PRO A 207 -9.10 3.88 8.18
CA PRO A 207 -8.98 2.50 8.65
C PRO A 207 -8.09 1.62 7.77
N PRO A 208 -7.33 0.66 8.33
CA PRO A 208 -6.34 -0.09 7.54
C PRO A 208 -6.96 -1.05 6.53
N GLN A 209 -8.14 -1.61 6.81
CA GLN A 209 -8.75 -2.64 5.98
C GLN A 209 -9.14 -2.18 4.58
N GLY A 210 -9.32 -0.86 4.36
CA GLY A 210 -9.55 -0.34 3.01
C GLY A 210 -8.31 -0.28 2.13
N LEU A 211 -7.11 -0.40 2.71
CA LEU A 211 -5.84 -0.23 2.01
C LEU A 211 -5.31 -1.55 1.47
N VAL A 212 -4.93 -1.55 0.19
CA VAL A 212 -4.36 -2.71 -0.51
C VAL A 212 -3.10 -2.29 -1.27
N LEU A 213 -1.98 -2.96 -1.02
CA LEU A 213 -0.82 -2.90 -1.92
C LEU A 213 -1.14 -3.68 -3.19
N LEU A 214 -1.40 -2.97 -4.29
CA LEU A 214 -1.73 -3.61 -5.57
C LEU A 214 -0.50 -4.24 -6.22
N ARG A 215 0.62 -3.50 -6.22
CA ARG A 215 1.83 -3.92 -6.93
C ARG A 215 3.07 -3.17 -6.45
N VAL A 216 4.21 -3.86 -6.47
CA VAL A 216 5.55 -3.28 -6.40
C VAL A 216 6.09 -3.18 -7.83
N LEU A 217 6.69 -2.04 -8.19
CA LEU A 217 7.20 -1.76 -9.53
C LEU A 217 8.72 -1.94 -9.55
N TYR A 218 9.20 -2.72 -10.50
CA TYR A 218 10.63 -2.94 -10.77
C TYR A 218 10.93 -2.56 -12.23
N GLY A 219 12.21 -2.40 -12.62
CA GLY A 219 12.64 -2.21 -14.00
C GLY A 219 12.42 -3.45 -14.86
N GLU A 220 12.76 -3.39 -16.14
CA GLU A 220 12.43 -4.41 -17.15
C GLU A 220 12.93 -5.82 -16.83
N GLY A 221 13.89 -6.02 -15.96
CA GLY A 221 14.31 -7.34 -15.45
C GLY A 221 13.49 -7.90 -14.29
N GLY A 222 12.54 -7.14 -13.74
CA GLY A 222 11.77 -7.49 -12.55
C GLY A 222 10.27 -7.40 -12.78
N ARG A 223 9.68 -8.25 -13.64
CA ARG A 223 8.22 -8.33 -13.75
C ARG A 223 7.64 -8.83 -12.42
N GLY A 224 7.02 -7.92 -11.68
CA GLY A 224 6.26 -8.19 -10.48
C GLY A 224 4.78 -8.45 -10.78
#